data_6c01e2c498fb4488021b10eb404e19e6
#
_entry.id   6c01e2c498fb4488021b10eb404e19e6
#
_cell.length_a   1.000
_cell.length_b   1.000
_cell.length_c   1.000
_cell.angle_alpha   90.00
_cell.angle_beta   90.00
_cell.angle_gamma   90.00
#
_symmetry.space_group_name_H-M   'P 1'
#
loop_
_entity.id
_entity.type
_entity.pdbx_description
1 polymer ?
#
loop_
_entity_poly.entity_id
_entity_poly.type
_entity_poly.pdbx_seq_one_letter_code
_entity_poly.pdbx_strand_id
1 'polypeptide(L)'
;MRRRRRFAFALPLVIVVALVLALGVSTGSARSHRQTDAFKAAWIYVGPHDDHGWSQAHDKGRLYVQNALGSKVQTTYKELVPEGPQTCQVIESLVRDGNKIIFATSFGFQNCMVTEAKKHSDVFFEQATGTAQAKNLAEYFGAAEDAIYLSGMAAGAATKKGVLGYVVPFAIPEVIRHANAFALGAQVTHPGAKVRLIWTNSWLDPSKEKKAAQSLVAAGSDVLGQNVDSPATGQFAESKGVPWVGYDSDAHTFAPKQWLTAAVYNWGPYYLRRVKAAMDGTWKTGFYYGSLKDGFVGLARYGPKVTAKTKRMIAAKKAALLSGKFYEFAGPLHDQKGKLRVKKGQRLTVKQLYAMNWLVKGVIGSAKG
;
A
#
# COMPACT_ATOMS: atom_id res chain seq x y z
N MET A 1 72.32 -8.20 -61.02
CA MET A 1 73.08 -9.47 -61.27
C MET A 1 72.17 -10.63 -61.03
N ARG A 2 71.82 -11.34 -62.08
CA ARG A 2 71.90 -12.81 -62.33
C ARG A 2 71.32 -13.66 -61.15
N ARG A 3 70.44 -14.64 -61.35
CA ARG A 3 70.20 -15.56 -62.48
C ARG A 3 68.85 -16.29 -62.33
N ARG A 4 68.24 -16.49 -63.49
CA ARG A 4 67.22 -17.47 -63.81
C ARG A 4 67.64 -18.90 -63.46
N ARG A 5 66.71 -19.75 -63.13
CA ARG A 5 66.61 -21.09 -63.77
C ARG A 5 65.22 -21.68 -63.64
N ARG A 6 64.71 -22.08 -64.73
CA ARG A 6 63.53 -22.88 -65.09
C ARG A 6 63.81 -24.38 -64.85
N PHE A 7 62.81 -25.16 -64.75
CA PHE A 7 62.49 -26.47 -65.32
C PHE A 7 61.37 -27.07 -64.48
N ALA A 8 60.29 -27.45 -64.98
CA ALA A 8 59.68 -28.20 -66.08
C ALA A 8 59.06 -29.52 -65.53
N PHE A 9 57.76 -29.65 -65.79
CA PHE A 9 56.94 -30.81 -66.11
C PHE A 9 57.06 -32.11 -65.27
N ALA A 10 55.93 -32.56 -64.68
CA ALA A 10 55.34 -33.85 -64.99
C ALA A 10 53.93 -33.96 -64.38
N LEU A 11 52.93 -34.21 -65.21
CA LEU A 11 51.62 -34.72 -64.94
C LEU A 11 51.71 -36.25 -64.94
N PRO A 12 51.05 -36.98 -64.13
CA PRO A 12 50.04 -37.92 -64.61
C PRO A 12 48.75 -37.98 -63.80
N LEU A 13 47.70 -38.00 -64.51
CA LEU A 13 46.69 -39.02 -64.75
C LEU A 13 45.80 -39.41 -63.48
N VAL A 14 44.69 -38.81 -63.47
CA VAL A 14 43.29 -39.31 -63.18
C VAL A 14 43.10 -40.70 -62.60
N ILE A 15 42.46 -40.75 -61.41
CA ILE A 15 41.46 -41.77 -61.08
C ILE A 15 40.31 -41.04 -60.37
N VAL A 16 39.16 -40.99 -61.07
CA VAL A 16 37.87 -40.55 -60.49
C VAL A 16 37.29 -41.69 -59.65
N VAL A 17 37.21 -41.51 -58.33
CA VAL A 17 36.32 -42.35 -57.47
C VAL A 17 35.20 -41.45 -57.05
N ALA A 18 34.04 -41.66 -57.61
CA ALA A 18 32.81 -41.05 -57.22
C ALA A 18 32.35 -41.64 -55.85
N LEU A 19 32.55 -40.88 -54.76
CA LEU A 19 31.95 -41.20 -53.48
C LEU A 19 30.68 -40.40 -53.36
N VAL A 20 29.53 -41.06 -53.52
CA VAL A 20 28.21 -40.49 -53.24
C VAL A 20 28.05 -40.36 -51.70
N LEU A 21 28.32 -39.16 -51.18
CA LEU A 21 27.95 -38.79 -49.81
C LEU A 21 26.49 -38.37 -49.81
N ALA A 22 25.63 -39.26 -49.31
CA ALA A 22 24.24 -38.95 -48.94
C ALA A 22 24.27 -37.93 -47.81
N LEU A 23 24.08 -36.65 -48.15
CA LEU A 23 23.78 -35.58 -47.17
C LEU A 23 22.39 -35.83 -46.66
N GLY A 24 22.30 -36.48 -45.51
CA GLY A 24 21.06 -36.53 -44.71
C GLY A 24 20.75 -35.09 -44.24
N VAL A 25 19.84 -34.42 -44.92
CA VAL A 25 19.22 -33.18 -44.43
C VAL A 25 18.36 -33.55 -43.21
N SER A 26 18.96 -33.49 -42.03
CA SER A 26 18.19 -33.48 -40.80
C SER A 26 17.45 -32.12 -40.73
N THR A 27 16.18 -32.14 -41.13
CA THR A 27 15.25 -31.05 -40.83
C THR A 27 15.05 -31.02 -39.33
N GLY A 28 15.98 -30.42 -38.62
CA GLY A 28 15.83 -29.99 -37.27
C GLY A 28 14.67 -28.99 -37.23
N SER A 29 13.50 -29.47 -36.85
CA SER A 29 12.38 -28.59 -36.47
C SER A 29 12.89 -27.72 -35.33
N ALA A 30 13.40 -26.53 -35.65
CA ALA A 30 13.60 -25.46 -34.70
C ALA A 30 12.22 -25.18 -34.13
N ARG A 31 11.89 -25.79 -32.96
CA ARG A 31 10.81 -25.32 -32.13
C ARG A 31 11.12 -23.89 -31.81
N SER A 32 10.58 -22.95 -32.61
CA SER A 32 10.43 -21.58 -32.22
C SER A 32 9.78 -21.58 -30.83
N HIS A 33 10.57 -21.39 -29.80
CA HIS A 33 10.03 -20.94 -28.53
C HIS A 33 9.37 -19.61 -28.85
N ARG A 34 8.06 -19.63 -29.11
CA ARG A 34 7.24 -18.42 -29.01
C ARG A 34 7.50 -17.91 -27.60
N GLN A 35 8.36 -16.93 -27.47
CA GLN A 35 8.48 -16.13 -26.27
C GLN A 35 7.10 -15.52 -26.08
N THR A 36 6.30 -16.11 -25.19
CA THR A 36 4.98 -15.54 -24.85
C THR A 36 5.30 -14.16 -24.29
N ASP A 37 4.71 -13.13 -24.91
CA ASP A 37 4.86 -11.77 -24.44
C ASP A 37 4.57 -11.70 -22.94
N ALA A 38 5.42 -11.00 -22.19
CA ALA A 38 5.25 -10.86 -20.75
C ALA A 38 3.87 -10.27 -20.43
N PHE A 39 3.20 -10.83 -19.43
CA PHE A 39 1.91 -10.32 -18.97
C PHE A 39 2.07 -8.90 -18.42
N LYS A 40 1.31 -7.93 -18.92
CA LYS A 40 1.44 -6.52 -18.53
C LYS A 40 0.50 -6.16 -17.39
N ALA A 41 1.04 -5.58 -16.33
CA ALA A 41 0.32 -5.12 -15.14
C ALA A 41 0.73 -3.69 -14.78
N ALA A 42 -0.23 -2.83 -14.45
CA ALA A 42 0.01 -1.43 -14.17
C ALA A 42 -0.52 -1.00 -12.81
N TRP A 43 0.13 0.02 -12.24
CA TRP A 43 -0.29 0.69 -11.00
C TRP A 43 -0.44 2.18 -11.21
N ILE A 44 -1.41 2.80 -10.51
CA ILE A 44 -1.66 4.24 -10.55
C ILE A 44 -1.55 4.76 -9.13
N TYR A 45 -0.62 5.70 -8.90
CA TYR A 45 -0.35 6.31 -7.61
C TYR A 45 -0.78 7.76 -7.57
N VAL A 46 -1.36 8.19 -6.44
CA VAL A 46 -1.76 9.58 -6.19
C VAL A 46 -0.56 10.48 -5.87
N GLY A 47 0.47 9.94 -5.22
CA GLY A 47 1.74 10.58 -4.92
C GLY A 47 2.90 10.00 -5.73
N PRO A 48 4.14 10.47 -5.50
CA PRO A 48 5.33 9.87 -6.07
C PRO A 48 5.59 8.49 -5.46
N HIS A 49 6.18 7.58 -6.24
CA HIS A 49 6.47 6.21 -5.81
C HIS A 49 7.46 6.09 -4.64
N ASP A 50 8.10 7.18 -4.28
CA ASP A 50 9.08 7.31 -3.20
C ASP A 50 8.67 8.33 -2.10
N ASP A 51 7.35 8.56 -1.94
CA ASP A 51 6.77 9.47 -0.94
C ASP A 51 7.10 9.10 0.52
N HIS A 52 7.68 7.95 0.75
CA HIS A 52 7.98 7.34 2.05
C HIS A 52 6.74 6.93 2.86
N GLY A 53 5.56 6.95 2.24
CA GLY A 53 4.26 6.62 2.80
C GLY A 53 3.47 5.67 1.91
N TRP A 54 2.28 6.11 1.52
CA TRP A 54 1.28 5.33 0.80
C TRP A 54 1.74 4.83 -0.57
N SER A 55 2.16 5.73 -1.46
CA SER A 55 2.55 5.35 -2.83
C SER A 55 3.79 4.46 -2.83
N GLN A 56 4.76 4.74 -1.95
CA GLN A 56 5.93 3.86 -1.80
C GLN A 56 5.55 2.47 -1.29
N ALA A 57 4.60 2.36 -0.35
CA ALA A 57 4.14 1.06 0.12
C ALA A 57 3.51 0.24 -1.00
N HIS A 58 2.72 0.87 -1.88
CA HIS A 58 2.15 0.24 -3.06
C HIS A 58 3.21 -0.13 -4.10
N ASP A 59 4.22 0.74 -4.33
CA ASP A 59 5.31 0.44 -5.26
C ASP A 59 6.18 -0.73 -4.79
N LYS A 60 6.44 -0.83 -3.49
CA LYS A 60 7.06 -2.04 -2.91
C LYS A 60 6.25 -3.30 -3.21
N GLY A 61 4.92 -3.19 -3.19
CA GLY A 61 4.02 -4.26 -3.59
C GLY A 61 4.13 -4.61 -5.08
N ARG A 62 4.24 -3.62 -5.97
CA ARG A 62 4.50 -3.81 -7.41
C ARG A 62 5.85 -4.50 -7.64
N LEU A 63 6.89 -4.03 -6.99
CA LEU A 63 8.24 -4.61 -7.09
C LEU A 63 8.27 -6.05 -6.56
N TYR A 64 7.49 -6.37 -5.52
CA TYR A 64 7.32 -7.73 -5.04
C TYR A 64 6.77 -8.66 -6.15
N VAL A 65 5.77 -8.19 -6.92
CA VAL A 65 5.23 -8.93 -8.07
C VAL A 65 6.28 -9.11 -9.15
N GLN A 66 6.98 -8.04 -9.53
CA GLN A 66 8.05 -8.08 -10.55
C GLN A 66 9.14 -9.08 -10.17
N ASN A 67 9.59 -9.05 -8.91
CA ASN A 67 10.63 -9.95 -8.43
C ASN A 67 10.16 -11.41 -8.37
N ALA A 68 8.90 -11.65 -7.98
CA ALA A 68 8.36 -13.00 -7.85
C ALA A 68 8.06 -13.68 -9.20
N LEU A 69 7.72 -12.91 -10.23
CA LEU A 69 7.33 -13.43 -11.54
C LEU A 69 8.45 -13.27 -12.60
N GLY A 70 9.44 -12.42 -12.35
CA GLY A 70 10.58 -12.20 -13.26
C GLY A 70 10.13 -11.79 -14.64
N SER A 71 10.66 -12.46 -15.67
CA SER A 71 10.35 -12.19 -17.08
C SER A 71 8.93 -12.56 -17.53
N LYS A 72 8.15 -13.24 -16.69
CA LYS A 72 6.74 -13.57 -16.98
C LYS A 72 5.80 -12.38 -16.89
N VAL A 73 6.20 -11.32 -16.20
CA VAL A 73 5.42 -10.10 -16.02
C VAL A 73 6.25 -8.87 -16.38
N GLN A 74 5.59 -7.89 -16.99
CA GLN A 74 6.10 -6.54 -17.15
C GLN A 74 5.25 -5.62 -16.32
N THR A 75 5.82 -5.02 -15.26
CA THR A 75 5.10 -4.07 -14.42
C THR A 75 5.43 -2.63 -14.81
N THR A 76 4.42 -1.77 -14.80
CA THR A 76 4.58 -0.32 -14.99
C THR A 76 3.78 0.44 -13.95
N TYR A 77 4.05 1.75 -13.81
CA TYR A 77 3.25 2.62 -12.95
C TYR A 77 3.12 4.02 -13.54
N LYS A 78 2.10 4.72 -13.08
CA LYS A 78 1.93 6.17 -13.27
C LYS A 78 1.80 6.79 -11.88
N GLU A 79 2.56 7.82 -11.61
CA GLU A 79 2.60 8.52 -10.33
C GLU A 79 2.11 9.96 -10.46
N LEU A 80 1.83 10.62 -9.32
CA LEU A 80 1.31 11.99 -9.28
C LEU A 80 0.04 12.15 -10.12
N VAL A 81 -0.75 11.07 -10.20
CA VAL A 81 -2.01 11.10 -10.95
C VAL A 81 -3.07 11.84 -10.12
N PRO A 82 -3.61 12.96 -10.62
CA PRO A 82 -4.63 13.70 -9.89
C PRO A 82 -5.94 12.89 -9.83
N GLU A 83 -6.60 12.94 -8.69
CA GLU A 83 -7.95 12.39 -8.54
C GLU A 83 -8.96 13.21 -9.37
N GLY A 84 -9.84 12.52 -10.08
CA GLY A 84 -10.85 13.15 -10.92
C GLY A 84 -10.77 12.72 -12.38
N PRO A 85 -11.30 13.55 -13.34
CA PRO A 85 -11.43 13.13 -14.74
C PRO A 85 -10.12 12.77 -15.46
N GLN A 86 -8.99 13.37 -15.06
CA GLN A 86 -7.68 13.06 -15.63
C GLN A 86 -7.26 11.61 -15.37
N THR A 87 -7.70 11.02 -14.26
CA THR A 87 -7.46 9.60 -13.96
C THR A 87 -7.96 8.70 -15.08
N CYS A 88 -9.13 9.00 -15.69
CA CYS A 88 -9.70 8.22 -16.78
C CYS A 88 -8.76 8.17 -18.00
N GLN A 89 -8.13 9.31 -18.34
CA GLN A 89 -7.19 9.39 -19.46
C GLN A 89 -5.93 8.56 -19.20
N VAL A 90 -5.44 8.54 -17.95
CA VAL A 90 -4.31 7.72 -17.56
C VAL A 90 -4.64 6.23 -17.66
N ILE A 91 -5.81 5.80 -17.17
CA ILE A 91 -6.27 4.41 -17.28
C ILE A 91 -6.40 4.00 -18.75
N GLU A 92 -7.04 4.82 -19.56
CA GLU A 92 -7.20 4.60 -21.01
C GLU A 92 -5.83 4.43 -21.71
N SER A 93 -4.84 5.26 -21.36
CA SER A 93 -3.47 5.10 -21.87
C SER A 93 -2.87 3.76 -21.48
N LEU A 94 -3.00 3.35 -20.21
CA LEU A 94 -2.48 2.08 -19.74
C LEU A 94 -3.14 0.87 -20.42
N VAL A 95 -4.45 0.96 -20.73
CA VAL A 95 -5.17 -0.06 -21.51
C VAL A 95 -4.61 -0.13 -22.93
N ARG A 96 -4.42 1.01 -23.61
CA ARG A 96 -3.82 1.07 -24.96
C ARG A 96 -2.38 0.52 -24.98
N ASP A 97 -1.63 0.67 -23.89
CA ASP A 97 -0.28 0.11 -23.74
C ASP A 97 -0.30 -1.42 -23.58
N GLY A 98 -1.50 -2.03 -23.53
CA GLY A 98 -1.73 -3.48 -23.49
C GLY A 98 -1.72 -4.07 -22.08
N ASN A 99 -1.86 -3.26 -21.02
CA ASN A 99 -1.97 -3.78 -19.66
C ASN A 99 -3.27 -4.57 -19.51
N LYS A 100 -3.18 -5.74 -18.87
CA LYS A 100 -4.29 -6.68 -18.66
C LYS A 100 -4.87 -6.64 -17.26
N ILE A 101 -4.16 -6.04 -16.32
CA ILE A 101 -4.64 -5.74 -14.97
C ILE A 101 -4.11 -4.37 -14.54
N ILE A 102 -4.98 -3.55 -13.97
CA ILE A 102 -4.66 -2.18 -13.52
C ILE A 102 -5.10 -2.00 -12.08
N PHE A 103 -4.15 -1.63 -11.21
CA PHE A 103 -4.36 -1.33 -9.80
C PHE A 103 -4.39 0.18 -9.60
N ALA A 104 -5.52 0.72 -9.14
CA ALA A 104 -5.65 2.11 -8.75
C ALA A 104 -5.65 2.23 -7.23
N THR A 105 -4.79 3.10 -6.70
CA THR A 105 -4.42 3.09 -5.28
C THR A 105 -4.94 4.29 -4.50
N SER A 106 -6.00 4.96 -4.95
CA SER A 106 -6.61 6.05 -4.20
C SER A 106 -8.13 6.06 -4.31
N PHE A 107 -8.78 6.53 -3.24
CA PHE A 107 -10.24 6.64 -3.14
C PHE A 107 -10.86 7.42 -4.32
N GLY A 108 -10.25 8.54 -4.71
CA GLY A 108 -10.78 9.41 -5.77
C GLY A 108 -10.63 8.86 -7.19
N PHE A 109 -9.97 7.70 -7.38
CA PHE A 109 -9.87 7.05 -8.69
C PHE A 109 -11.11 6.21 -9.05
N GLN A 110 -11.98 5.90 -8.07
CA GLN A 110 -13.08 4.95 -8.23
C GLN A 110 -13.99 5.26 -9.42
N ASN A 111 -14.40 6.52 -9.61
CA ASN A 111 -15.34 6.85 -10.69
C ASN A 111 -14.77 6.53 -12.08
N CYS A 112 -13.47 6.79 -12.28
CA CYS A 112 -12.79 6.44 -13.51
C CYS A 112 -12.59 4.92 -13.63
N MET A 113 -12.26 4.21 -12.56
CA MET A 113 -12.15 2.75 -12.58
C MET A 113 -13.48 2.09 -12.97
N VAL A 114 -14.61 2.57 -12.44
CA VAL A 114 -15.96 2.10 -12.84
C VAL A 114 -16.25 2.38 -14.31
N THR A 115 -15.88 3.57 -14.78
CA THR A 115 -16.11 4.00 -16.17
C THR A 115 -15.29 3.15 -17.14
N GLU A 116 -14.00 2.98 -16.87
CA GLU A 116 -13.08 2.25 -17.75
C GLU A 116 -13.32 0.73 -17.70
N ALA A 117 -13.73 0.18 -16.55
CA ALA A 117 -14.12 -1.22 -16.46
C ALA A 117 -15.32 -1.58 -17.37
N LYS A 118 -16.25 -0.65 -17.56
CA LYS A 118 -17.39 -0.84 -18.48
C LYS A 118 -16.98 -0.80 -19.95
N LYS A 119 -15.96 -0.03 -20.32
CA LYS A 119 -15.47 0.11 -21.69
C LYS A 119 -14.56 -1.05 -22.09
N HIS A 120 -13.76 -1.58 -21.17
CA HIS A 120 -12.68 -2.54 -21.41
C HIS A 120 -12.92 -3.84 -20.68
N SER A 121 -13.85 -4.67 -21.19
CA SER A 121 -14.24 -5.92 -20.55
C SER A 121 -13.16 -7.01 -20.55
N ASP A 122 -12.10 -6.84 -21.33
CA ASP A 122 -10.93 -7.73 -21.44
C ASP A 122 -9.76 -7.32 -20.53
N VAL A 123 -9.94 -6.27 -19.72
CA VAL A 123 -8.98 -5.78 -18.72
C VAL A 123 -9.55 -5.93 -17.32
N PHE A 124 -8.74 -6.38 -16.37
CA PHE A 124 -9.11 -6.45 -14.95
C PHE A 124 -8.72 -5.18 -14.22
N PHE A 125 -9.57 -4.75 -13.32
CA PHE A 125 -9.41 -3.53 -12.54
C PHE A 125 -9.45 -3.85 -11.05
N GLU A 126 -8.52 -3.29 -10.29
CA GLU A 126 -8.36 -3.46 -8.85
C GLU A 126 -8.32 -2.08 -8.19
N GLN A 127 -9.36 -1.76 -7.43
CA GLN A 127 -9.50 -0.46 -6.78
C GLN A 127 -9.23 -0.57 -5.28
N ALA A 128 -8.21 0.16 -4.79
CA ALA A 128 -8.01 0.31 -3.35
C ALA A 128 -9.01 1.30 -2.75
N THR A 129 -9.46 1.05 -1.53
CA THR A 129 -10.31 1.93 -0.73
C THR A 129 -11.70 2.22 -1.30
N GLY A 130 -12.03 1.65 -2.45
CA GLY A 130 -13.31 1.85 -3.11
C GLY A 130 -14.46 1.03 -2.52
N THR A 131 -15.66 1.19 -3.12
CA THR A 131 -16.88 0.50 -2.72
C THR A 131 -17.69 -0.02 -3.90
N ALA A 132 -17.19 0.17 -5.12
CA ALA A 132 -17.88 -0.22 -6.35
C ALA A 132 -17.29 -1.49 -6.96
N GLN A 133 -18.14 -2.40 -7.39
CA GLN A 133 -17.74 -3.63 -8.06
C GLN A 133 -18.42 -3.77 -9.43
N ALA A 134 -17.71 -4.40 -10.37
CA ALA A 134 -18.26 -4.81 -11.65
C ALA A 134 -17.72 -6.18 -12.02
N LYS A 135 -18.15 -6.73 -13.16
CA LYS A 135 -17.71 -8.08 -13.61
C LYS A 135 -16.18 -8.22 -13.68
N ASN A 136 -15.50 -7.13 -14.05
CA ASN A 136 -14.05 -7.03 -14.19
C ASN A 136 -13.41 -5.96 -13.28
N LEU A 137 -14.12 -5.49 -12.25
CA LEU A 137 -13.64 -4.57 -11.22
C LEU A 137 -13.80 -5.20 -9.85
N ALA A 138 -12.72 -5.31 -9.11
CA ALA A 138 -12.67 -5.74 -7.72
C ALA A 138 -12.18 -4.62 -6.80
N GLU A 139 -12.55 -4.72 -5.54
CA GLU A 139 -12.18 -3.78 -4.48
C GLU A 139 -11.29 -4.46 -3.46
N TYR A 140 -10.30 -3.74 -2.96
CA TYR A 140 -9.45 -4.25 -1.88
C TYR A 140 -9.03 -3.15 -0.91
N PHE A 141 -8.89 -3.52 0.34
CA PHE A 141 -8.28 -2.66 1.36
C PHE A 141 -7.76 -3.48 2.55
N GLY A 142 -7.11 -2.81 3.49
CA GLY A 142 -6.66 -3.40 4.74
C GLY A 142 -7.44 -2.92 5.95
N ALA A 143 -7.63 -3.80 6.93
CA ALA A 143 -8.12 -3.47 8.26
C ALA A 143 -7.02 -2.73 9.06
N ALA A 144 -6.60 -1.55 8.55
CA ALA A 144 -5.52 -0.78 9.15
C ALA A 144 -5.88 -0.30 10.54
N GLU A 145 -7.17 -0.15 10.84
CA GLU A 145 -7.67 0.19 12.17
C GLU A 145 -7.14 -0.74 13.25
N ASP A 146 -6.96 -2.05 12.99
CA ASP A 146 -6.32 -3.00 13.90
C ASP A 146 -4.90 -2.54 14.29
N ALA A 147 -4.07 -2.26 13.28
CA ALA A 147 -2.68 -1.85 13.48
C ALA A 147 -2.59 -0.41 14.03
N ILE A 148 -3.49 0.48 13.60
CA ILE A 148 -3.57 1.86 14.09
C ILE A 148 -3.99 1.89 15.56
N TYR A 149 -4.91 1.03 15.97
CA TYR A 149 -5.27 0.86 17.38
C TYR A 149 -4.04 0.45 18.23
N LEU A 150 -3.27 -0.52 17.75
CA LEU A 150 -2.06 -0.97 18.41
C LEU A 150 -0.98 0.12 18.45
N SER A 151 -0.83 0.90 17.39
CA SER A 151 0.10 2.04 17.35
C SER A 151 -0.38 3.18 18.26
N GLY A 152 -1.69 3.38 18.37
CA GLY A 152 -2.32 4.28 19.34
C GLY A 152 -1.97 3.90 20.81
N MET A 153 -1.89 2.59 21.12
CA MET A 153 -1.42 2.15 22.45
C MET A 153 0.03 2.60 22.71
N ALA A 154 0.91 2.57 21.69
CA ALA A 154 2.27 3.08 21.84
C ALA A 154 2.27 4.58 22.10
N ALA A 155 1.42 5.34 21.39
CA ALA A 155 1.25 6.78 21.55
C ALA A 155 0.72 7.15 22.94
N GLY A 156 -0.32 6.46 23.41
CA GLY A 156 -0.90 6.67 24.74
C GLY A 156 0.06 6.33 25.88
N ALA A 157 0.94 5.34 25.70
CA ALA A 157 1.98 5.03 26.68
C ALA A 157 3.12 6.07 26.70
N ALA A 158 3.31 6.82 25.61
CA ALA A 158 4.37 7.82 25.49
C ALA A 158 3.95 9.21 25.97
N THR A 159 2.66 9.54 25.95
CA THR A 159 2.17 10.85 26.40
C THR A 159 2.32 11.03 27.91
N LYS A 160 2.68 12.23 28.33
CA LYS A 160 2.72 12.64 29.73
C LYS A 160 1.50 13.52 30.09
N LYS A 161 0.99 14.27 29.11
CA LYS A 161 -0.11 15.22 29.29
C LYS A 161 -1.49 14.61 28.96
N GLY A 162 -1.51 13.44 28.34
CA GLY A 162 -2.76 12.85 27.86
C GLY A 162 -3.37 13.60 26.67
N VAL A 163 -2.58 14.42 25.96
CA VAL A 163 -3.01 15.19 24.79
C VAL A 163 -2.13 14.83 23.59
N LEU A 164 -2.72 14.15 22.65
CA LEU A 164 -2.06 13.69 21.43
C LEU A 164 -2.56 14.51 20.23
N GLY A 165 -1.71 14.72 19.24
CA GLY A 165 -2.07 15.33 17.97
C GLY A 165 -2.09 14.27 16.87
N TYR A 166 -3.04 14.40 15.94
CA TYR A 166 -3.14 13.49 14.80
C TYR A 166 -3.37 14.29 13.52
N VAL A 167 -2.39 14.25 12.62
CA VAL A 167 -2.44 14.93 11.32
C VAL A 167 -3.17 14.04 10.34
N VAL A 168 -4.25 14.55 9.74
CA VAL A 168 -5.18 13.75 8.91
C VAL A 168 -5.46 14.43 7.57
N PRO A 169 -5.66 13.65 6.46
CA PRO A 169 -5.85 14.22 5.13
C PRO A 169 -7.27 14.72 4.89
N PHE A 170 -8.23 13.86 4.68
CA PHE A 170 -9.61 14.17 4.33
C PHE A 170 -10.61 13.52 5.28
N ALA A 171 -11.76 14.18 5.52
CA ALA A 171 -12.82 13.69 6.41
C ALA A 171 -13.69 12.63 5.73
N ILE A 172 -13.09 11.54 5.28
CA ILE A 172 -13.77 10.38 4.70
C ILE A 172 -13.88 9.24 5.73
N PRO A 173 -14.81 8.27 5.55
CA PRO A 173 -15.03 7.19 6.51
C PRO A 173 -13.78 6.41 6.89
N GLU A 174 -12.86 6.21 5.96
CA GLU A 174 -11.56 5.57 6.20
C GLU A 174 -10.75 6.31 7.25
N VAL A 175 -10.49 7.60 7.03
CA VAL A 175 -9.65 8.42 7.92
C VAL A 175 -10.32 8.64 9.27
N ILE A 176 -11.66 8.78 9.28
CA ILE A 176 -12.45 8.90 10.52
C ILE A 176 -12.29 7.64 11.39
N ARG A 177 -12.41 6.42 10.80
CA ARG A 177 -12.22 5.20 11.58
C ARG A 177 -10.78 5.01 12.06
N HIS A 178 -9.78 5.43 11.25
CA HIS A 178 -8.38 5.43 11.65
C HIS A 178 -8.11 6.36 12.84
N ALA A 179 -8.61 7.58 12.81
CA ALA A 179 -8.52 8.52 13.93
C ALA A 179 -9.19 7.96 15.20
N ASN A 180 -10.34 7.30 15.03
CA ASN A 180 -11.06 6.65 16.13
C ASN A 180 -10.26 5.47 16.70
N ALA A 181 -9.70 4.61 15.86
CA ALA A 181 -8.87 3.48 16.28
C ALA A 181 -7.63 3.96 17.04
N PHE A 182 -6.95 4.99 16.55
CA PHE A 182 -5.81 5.60 17.23
C PHE A 182 -6.18 6.11 18.61
N ALA A 183 -7.30 6.83 18.73
CA ALA A 183 -7.78 7.36 20.01
C ALA A 183 -8.16 6.25 20.99
N LEU A 184 -8.88 5.23 20.53
CA LEU A 184 -9.26 4.08 21.36
C LEU A 184 -8.02 3.32 21.85
N GLY A 185 -7.02 3.13 20.98
CA GLY A 185 -5.74 2.54 21.35
C GLY A 185 -4.99 3.36 22.39
N ALA A 186 -4.90 4.68 22.21
CA ALA A 186 -4.26 5.58 23.17
C ALA A 186 -4.91 5.54 24.55
N GLN A 187 -6.23 5.47 24.60
CA GLN A 187 -7.00 5.40 25.87
C GLN A 187 -6.78 4.11 26.65
N VAL A 188 -6.32 3.03 26.02
CA VAL A 188 -5.97 1.78 26.75
C VAL A 188 -4.77 1.98 27.65
N THR A 189 -3.76 2.71 27.19
CA THR A 189 -2.50 2.90 27.91
C THR A 189 -2.46 4.22 28.66
N HIS A 190 -3.31 5.17 28.31
CA HIS A 190 -3.51 6.44 29.00
C HIS A 190 -5.02 6.74 29.12
N PRO A 191 -5.72 6.24 30.15
CA PRO A 191 -7.15 6.49 30.35
C PRO A 191 -7.46 7.99 30.35
N GLY A 192 -8.48 8.39 29.56
CA GLY A 192 -8.86 9.78 29.41
C GLY A 192 -8.05 10.58 28.37
N ALA A 193 -7.09 9.94 27.69
CA ALA A 193 -6.34 10.58 26.61
C ALA A 193 -7.25 11.27 25.58
N LYS A 194 -6.83 12.45 25.12
CA LYS A 194 -7.48 13.25 24.08
C LYS A 194 -6.63 13.25 22.83
N VAL A 195 -7.28 13.11 21.68
CA VAL A 195 -6.62 13.16 20.35
C VAL A 195 -7.17 14.35 19.57
N ARG A 196 -6.34 15.36 19.30
CA ARG A 196 -6.68 16.52 18.49
C ARG A 196 -6.40 16.25 17.04
N LEU A 197 -7.39 16.49 16.16
CA LEU A 197 -7.22 16.36 14.71
C LEU A 197 -6.95 17.70 14.07
N ILE A 198 -6.06 17.72 13.06
CA ILE A 198 -5.96 18.81 12.08
C ILE A 198 -6.01 18.21 10.69
N TRP A 199 -6.99 18.64 9.88
CA TRP A 199 -7.20 18.25 8.51
C TRP A 199 -6.31 19.07 7.57
N THR A 200 -5.52 18.39 6.74
CA THR A 200 -4.65 19.04 5.73
C THR A 200 -5.37 19.30 4.41
N ASN A 201 -6.49 18.60 4.18
CA ASN A 201 -7.18 18.56 2.89
C ASN A 201 -6.23 18.20 1.73
N SER A 202 -5.31 17.29 2.00
CA SER A 202 -4.35 16.74 1.03
C SER A 202 -3.85 15.39 1.55
N TRP A 203 -3.65 14.42 0.65
CA TRP A 203 -2.97 13.17 0.96
C TRP A 203 -1.48 13.42 1.22
N LEU A 204 -0.84 14.19 0.34
CA LEU A 204 0.58 14.52 0.36
C LEU A 204 0.80 16.03 0.20
N ASP A 205 1.16 16.71 1.29
CA ASP A 205 1.62 18.09 1.29
C ASP A 205 2.53 18.32 2.50
N PRO A 206 3.85 18.11 2.34
CA PRO A 206 4.80 18.23 3.45
C PRO A 206 4.73 19.57 4.20
N SER A 207 4.39 20.66 3.49
CA SER A 207 4.25 21.98 4.10
C SER A 207 3.03 22.07 5.01
N LYS A 208 1.86 21.61 4.55
CA LYS A 208 0.63 21.57 5.35
C LYS A 208 0.76 20.60 6.52
N GLU A 209 1.35 19.44 6.30
CA GLU A 209 1.58 18.42 7.33
C GLU A 209 2.46 18.96 8.46
N LYS A 210 3.59 19.61 8.11
CA LYS A 210 4.47 20.27 9.07
C LYS A 210 3.74 21.39 9.84
N LYS A 211 2.95 22.23 9.17
CA LYS A 211 2.15 23.29 9.82
C LYS A 211 1.10 22.71 10.77
N ALA A 212 0.43 21.64 10.37
CA ALA A 212 -0.53 20.93 11.22
C ALA A 212 0.15 20.38 12.49
N ALA A 213 1.31 19.72 12.33
CA ALA A 213 2.11 19.23 13.45
C ALA A 213 2.55 20.36 14.40
N GLN A 214 2.99 21.50 13.86
CA GLN A 214 3.34 22.70 14.64
C GLN A 214 2.15 23.21 15.47
N SER A 215 0.98 23.32 14.85
CA SER A 215 -0.23 23.79 15.51
C SER A 215 -0.70 22.82 16.61
N LEU A 216 -0.59 21.50 16.39
CA LEU A 216 -0.94 20.48 17.37
C LEU A 216 -0.03 20.56 18.61
N VAL A 217 1.28 20.73 18.42
CA VAL A 217 2.22 20.88 19.53
C VAL A 217 1.99 22.19 20.27
N ALA A 218 1.76 23.30 19.57
CA ALA A 218 1.41 24.59 20.16
C ALA A 218 0.11 24.53 20.98
N ALA A 219 -0.85 23.68 20.55
CA ALA A 219 -2.10 23.42 21.28
C ALA A 219 -1.94 22.41 22.43
N GLY A 220 -0.70 22.05 22.81
CA GLY A 220 -0.38 21.26 23.98
C GLY A 220 -0.22 19.76 23.74
N SER A 221 -0.27 19.27 22.49
CA SER A 221 -0.01 17.86 22.18
C SER A 221 1.45 17.53 22.43
N ASP A 222 1.72 16.45 23.16
CA ASP A 222 3.07 15.97 23.51
C ASP A 222 3.44 14.63 22.84
N VAL A 223 2.56 14.10 21.99
CA VAL A 223 2.79 12.98 21.08
C VAL A 223 2.09 13.30 19.77
N LEU A 224 2.71 12.99 18.63
CA LEU A 224 2.11 13.14 17.32
C LEU A 224 1.88 11.79 16.65
N GLY A 225 0.81 11.70 15.89
CA GLY A 225 0.55 10.64 14.92
C GLY A 225 0.09 11.25 13.61
N GLN A 226 0.03 10.44 12.56
CA GLN A 226 -0.40 10.89 11.24
C GLN A 226 -1.18 9.82 10.49
N ASN A 227 -1.97 10.29 9.51
CA ASN A 227 -2.64 9.49 8.48
C ASN A 227 -2.46 10.16 7.10
N VAL A 228 -1.34 10.86 6.92
CA VAL A 228 -0.88 11.55 5.71
C VAL A 228 0.38 10.89 5.21
N ASP A 229 0.72 11.11 3.94
CA ASP A 229 1.66 10.26 3.21
C ASP A 229 3.14 10.65 3.40
N SER A 230 3.46 11.93 3.71
CA SER A 230 4.86 12.33 3.83
C SER A 230 5.43 12.14 5.25
N PRO A 231 6.76 12.06 5.41
CA PRO A 231 7.39 12.01 6.73
C PRO A 231 7.51 13.37 7.43
N ALA A 232 6.93 14.45 6.89
CA ALA A 232 7.13 15.83 7.39
C ALA A 232 6.66 16.02 8.85
N THR A 233 5.57 15.36 9.25
CA THR A 233 5.12 15.31 10.65
C THR A 233 6.19 14.72 11.56
N GLY A 234 6.82 13.62 11.15
CA GLY A 234 7.88 12.93 11.89
C GLY A 234 9.16 13.74 11.98
N GLN A 235 9.58 14.36 10.88
CA GLN A 235 10.75 15.25 10.85
C GLN A 235 10.57 16.44 11.80
N PHE A 236 9.37 17.02 11.83
CA PHE A 236 9.05 18.06 12.80
C PHE A 236 9.07 17.52 14.24
N ALA A 237 8.46 16.36 14.48
CA ALA A 237 8.44 15.71 15.79
C ALA A 237 9.86 15.44 16.31
N GLU A 238 10.76 14.93 15.46
CA GLU A 238 12.18 14.73 15.78
C GLU A 238 12.86 16.03 16.21
N SER A 239 12.64 17.13 15.44
CA SER A 239 13.23 18.43 15.72
C SER A 239 12.77 19.06 17.04
N LYS A 240 11.61 18.64 17.56
CA LYS A 240 11.00 19.13 18.79
C LYS A 240 11.09 18.16 19.97
N GLY A 241 11.67 16.99 19.76
CA GLY A 241 11.75 15.97 20.80
C GLY A 241 10.41 15.34 21.15
N VAL A 242 9.42 15.42 20.27
CA VAL A 242 8.05 14.91 20.45
C VAL A 242 7.96 13.48 19.88
N PRO A 243 7.52 12.48 20.66
CA PRO A 243 7.31 11.13 20.14
C PRO A 243 6.33 11.11 18.97
N TRP A 244 6.60 10.22 17.98
CA TRP A 244 5.83 10.15 16.75
C TRP A 244 5.43 8.73 16.37
N VAL A 245 4.18 8.59 15.91
CA VAL A 245 3.63 7.40 15.26
C VAL A 245 3.44 7.71 13.78
N GLY A 246 4.10 6.95 12.92
CA GLY A 246 3.95 7.06 11.47
C GLY A 246 2.77 6.25 10.94
N TYR A 247 2.63 6.27 9.60
CA TYR A 247 1.59 5.56 8.87
C TYR A 247 2.12 5.02 7.55
N ASP A 248 1.51 3.97 7.01
CA ASP A 248 1.75 3.26 5.75
C ASP A 248 3.09 2.53 5.63
N SER A 249 4.18 3.10 6.14
CA SER A 249 5.52 2.56 5.98
C SER A 249 6.36 2.67 7.25
N ASP A 250 7.48 1.94 7.29
CA ASP A 250 8.51 2.09 8.32
C ASP A 250 9.40 3.30 7.98
N ALA A 251 8.97 4.46 8.44
CA ALA A 251 9.64 5.74 8.22
C ALA A 251 10.55 6.17 9.40
N HIS A 252 11.03 5.20 10.22
CA HIS A 252 11.81 5.48 11.43
C HIS A 252 13.07 6.33 11.20
N THR A 253 13.66 6.29 10.00
CA THR A 253 14.85 7.06 9.64
C THR A 253 14.65 8.56 9.67
N PHE A 254 13.40 9.03 9.54
CA PHE A 254 13.05 10.45 9.57
C PHE A 254 12.87 11.01 11.00
N ALA A 255 12.70 10.12 11.98
CA ALA A 255 12.59 10.50 13.38
C ALA A 255 13.20 9.41 14.31
N PRO A 256 14.49 9.10 14.17
CA PRO A 256 15.09 7.93 14.82
C PRO A 256 15.02 7.97 16.35
N LYS A 257 15.03 9.14 16.97
CA LYS A 257 14.94 9.32 18.43
C LYS A 257 13.49 9.41 18.91
N GLN A 258 12.56 9.84 18.07
CA GLN A 258 11.17 10.10 18.42
C GLN A 258 10.20 9.03 17.87
N TRP A 259 10.68 8.13 17.02
CA TRP A 259 9.89 7.05 16.47
C TRP A 259 9.29 6.15 17.56
N LEU A 260 8.00 5.88 17.45
CA LEU A 260 7.34 4.87 18.27
C LEU A 260 7.09 3.58 17.46
N THR A 261 6.30 3.67 16.41
CA THR A 261 5.98 2.62 15.44
C THR A 261 5.10 3.21 14.33
N ALA A 262 4.60 2.39 13.40
CA ALA A 262 3.56 2.76 12.42
C ALA A 262 2.63 1.59 12.17
N ALA A 263 1.41 1.86 11.76
CA ALA A 263 0.60 0.90 11.03
C ALA A 263 1.14 0.81 9.60
N VAL A 264 1.35 -0.40 9.09
CA VAL A 264 1.93 -0.65 7.77
C VAL A 264 1.11 -1.67 6.99
N TYR A 265 1.17 -1.57 5.67
CA TYR A 265 0.55 -2.51 4.75
C TYR A 265 1.57 -3.40 4.05
N ASN A 266 1.17 -4.62 3.76
CA ASN A 266 1.92 -5.60 2.99
C ASN A 266 1.15 -5.96 1.71
N TRP A 267 1.20 -5.08 0.72
CA TRP A 267 0.46 -5.19 -0.54
C TRP A 267 0.94 -6.33 -1.44
N GLY A 268 2.23 -6.67 -1.38
CA GLY A 268 2.88 -7.57 -2.32
C GLY A 268 2.20 -8.94 -2.50
N PRO A 269 1.91 -9.70 -1.43
CA PRO A 269 1.24 -11.00 -1.54
C PRO A 269 -0.16 -10.92 -2.16
N TYR A 270 -0.91 -9.84 -1.89
CA TYR A 270 -2.20 -9.60 -2.53
C TYR A 270 -2.03 -9.37 -4.02
N TYR A 271 -1.18 -8.44 -4.42
CA TYR A 271 -0.92 -8.12 -5.82
C TYR A 271 -0.44 -9.34 -6.60
N LEU A 272 0.51 -10.10 -6.04
CA LEU A 272 0.99 -11.32 -6.67
C LEU A 272 -0.14 -12.32 -6.93
N ARG A 273 -1.02 -12.53 -5.95
CA ARG A 273 -2.17 -13.43 -6.10
C ARG A 273 -3.12 -12.94 -7.19
N ARG A 274 -3.40 -11.63 -7.26
CA ARG A 274 -4.33 -11.05 -8.24
C ARG A 274 -3.75 -11.08 -9.66
N VAL A 275 -2.46 -10.74 -9.82
CA VAL A 275 -1.77 -10.85 -11.12
C VAL A 275 -1.72 -12.30 -11.60
N LYS A 276 -1.36 -13.26 -10.73
CA LYS A 276 -1.39 -14.69 -11.09
C LYS A 276 -2.79 -15.11 -11.52
N ALA A 277 -3.82 -14.76 -10.77
CA ALA A 277 -5.20 -15.09 -11.13
C ALA A 277 -5.61 -14.52 -12.49
N ALA A 278 -5.17 -13.32 -12.84
CA ALA A 278 -5.39 -12.73 -14.15
C ALA A 278 -4.63 -13.46 -15.25
N MET A 279 -3.37 -13.85 -15.00
CA MET A 279 -2.57 -14.66 -15.94
C MET A 279 -3.18 -16.03 -16.21
N ASP A 280 -3.72 -16.67 -15.17
CA ASP A 280 -4.26 -18.04 -15.20
C ASP A 280 -5.75 -18.09 -15.62
N GLY A 281 -6.38 -16.93 -15.90
CA GLY A 281 -7.81 -16.83 -16.26
C GLY A 281 -8.77 -17.18 -15.10
N THR A 282 -8.27 -17.19 -13.86
CA THR A 282 -9.06 -17.53 -12.65
C THR A 282 -9.47 -16.30 -11.84
N TRP A 283 -9.17 -15.11 -12.34
CA TRP A 283 -9.52 -13.86 -11.67
C TRP A 283 -11.04 -13.71 -11.51
N LYS A 284 -11.47 -13.28 -10.34
CA LYS A 284 -12.88 -13.02 -10.02
C LYS A 284 -13.00 -11.68 -9.33
N THR A 285 -14.09 -10.98 -9.61
CA THR A 285 -14.47 -9.77 -8.85
C THR A 285 -14.77 -10.13 -7.39
N GLY A 286 -14.74 -9.14 -6.53
CA GLY A 286 -15.03 -9.29 -5.11
C GLY A 286 -14.50 -8.13 -4.29
N PHE A 287 -14.70 -8.24 -2.99
CA PHE A 287 -14.16 -7.32 -2.00
C PHE A 287 -13.21 -8.07 -1.08
N TYR A 288 -11.97 -7.60 -1.01
CA TYR A 288 -10.96 -8.13 -0.09
C TYR A 288 -10.64 -7.11 1.00
N TYR A 289 -10.79 -7.52 2.27
CA TYR A 289 -10.44 -6.71 3.43
C TYR A 289 -9.41 -7.46 4.26
N GLY A 290 -8.12 -7.20 3.94
CA GLY A 290 -7.00 -7.90 4.57
C GLY A 290 -6.77 -7.44 6.00
N SER A 291 -6.47 -8.37 6.90
CA SER A 291 -6.35 -8.13 8.34
C SER A 291 -4.94 -8.38 8.88
N LEU A 292 -4.76 -8.13 10.17
CA LEU A 292 -3.57 -8.59 10.91
C LEU A 292 -3.37 -10.12 10.80
N LYS A 293 -4.47 -10.89 10.76
CA LYS A 293 -4.43 -12.34 10.68
C LYS A 293 -3.89 -12.82 9.33
N ASP A 294 -4.20 -12.09 8.26
CA ASP A 294 -3.73 -12.40 6.90
C ASP A 294 -2.28 -11.90 6.68
N GLY A 295 -1.72 -11.16 7.62
CA GLY A 295 -0.44 -10.48 7.44
C GLY A 295 -0.48 -9.34 6.43
N PHE A 296 -1.68 -8.85 6.11
CA PHE A 296 -1.88 -7.75 5.16
C PHE A 296 -1.62 -6.39 5.79
N VAL A 297 -1.95 -6.24 7.07
CA VAL A 297 -1.61 -5.08 7.88
C VAL A 297 -0.75 -5.50 9.08
N GLY A 298 0.05 -4.59 9.61
CA GLY A 298 0.91 -4.88 10.74
C GLY A 298 1.47 -3.64 11.40
N LEU A 299 2.38 -3.85 12.34
CA LEU A 299 3.16 -2.76 12.93
C LEU A 299 4.59 -2.77 12.38
N ALA A 300 5.11 -1.59 12.09
CA ALA A 300 6.52 -1.37 11.87
C ALA A 300 7.33 -1.66 13.16
N ARG A 301 8.67 -1.67 13.03
CA ARG A 301 9.56 -1.81 14.19
C ARG A 301 9.24 -0.81 15.28
N TYR A 302 9.44 -1.21 16.52
CA TYR A 302 9.33 -0.29 17.64
C TYR A 302 10.58 0.59 17.76
N GLY A 303 10.34 1.87 18.01
CA GLY A 303 11.38 2.84 18.30
C GLY A 303 11.88 2.79 19.75
N PRO A 304 12.90 3.64 20.06
CA PRO A 304 13.60 3.58 21.35
C PRO A 304 12.72 3.98 22.55
N LYS A 305 11.66 4.74 22.33
CA LYS A 305 10.78 5.21 23.43
C LYS A 305 9.66 4.21 23.78
N VAL A 306 9.50 3.12 23.02
CA VAL A 306 8.51 2.09 23.34
C VAL A 306 9.11 1.12 24.35
N THR A 307 8.65 1.20 25.60
CA THR A 307 9.20 0.41 26.71
C THR A 307 8.86 -1.08 26.56
N ALA A 308 9.61 -1.95 27.25
CA ALA A 308 9.31 -3.39 27.30
C ALA A 308 7.90 -3.67 27.84
N LYS A 309 7.42 -2.87 28.83
CA LYS A 309 6.05 -2.96 29.34
C LYS A 309 5.03 -2.67 28.23
N THR A 310 5.22 -1.58 27.50
CA THR A 310 4.32 -1.19 26.39
C THR A 310 4.31 -2.25 25.29
N LYS A 311 5.48 -2.78 24.91
CA LYS A 311 5.58 -3.86 23.90
C LYS A 311 4.79 -5.11 24.33
N ARG A 312 4.87 -5.51 25.61
CA ARG A 312 4.08 -6.64 26.14
C ARG A 312 2.57 -6.37 26.11
N MET A 313 2.14 -5.16 26.46
CA MET A 313 0.71 -4.78 26.41
C MET A 313 0.18 -4.82 24.97
N ILE A 314 0.94 -4.27 24.01
CA ILE A 314 0.58 -4.30 22.59
C ILE A 314 0.55 -5.75 22.08
N ALA A 315 1.54 -6.59 22.43
CA ALA A 315 1.58 -7.99 22.02
C ALA A 315 0.38 -8.78 22.53
N ALA A 316 -0.02 -8.59 23.80
CA ALA A 316 -1.21 -9.21 24.36
C ALA A 316 -2.49 -8.76 23.64
N LYS A 317 -2.61 -7.47 23.32
CA LYS A 317 -3.77 -6.94 22.60
C LYS A 317 -3.82 -7.45 21.16
N LYS A 318 -2.65 -7.48 20.47
CA LYS A 318 -2.51 -8.09 19.14
C LYS A 318 -2.95 -9.56 19.15
N ALA A 319 -2.53 -10.33 20.13
CA ALA A 319 -2.95 -11.74 20.26
C ALA A 319 -4.48 -11.88 20.46
N ALA A 320 -5.09 -10.96 21.19
CA ALA A 320 -6.54 -10.93 21.38
C ALA A 320 -7.29 -10.58 20.07
N LEU A 321 -6.77 -9.64 19.25
CA LEU A 321 -7.28 -9.34 17.90
C LEU A 321 -7.16 -10.57 17.00
N LEU A 322 -5.98 -11.19 16.93
CA LEU A 322 -5.73 -12.36 16.09
C LEU A 322 -6.62 -13.57 16.43
N SER A 323 -6.93 -13.74 17.71
CA SER A 323 -7.80 -14.83 18.18
C SER A 323 -9.31 -14.49 18.11
N GLY A 324 -9.67 -13.27 17.70
CA GLY A 324 -11.06 -12.80 17.66
C GLY A 324 -11.70 -12.59 19.04
N LYS A 325 -10.91 -12.59 20.12
CA LYS A 325 -11.38 -12.31 21.48
C LYS A 325 -11.56 -10.82 21.76
N PHE A 326 -11.06 -9.98 20.88
CA PHE A 326 -11.15 -8.52 20.96
C PHE A 326 -11.37 -7.92 19.57
N TYR A 327 -12.12 -6.82 19.52
CA TYR A 327 -12.31 -5.94 18.36
C TYR A 327 -12.30 -4.51 18.85
N GLU A 328 -11.55 -3.63 18.21
CA GLU A 328 -11.38 -2.23 18.63
C GLU A 328 -12.67 -1.44 18.56
N PHE A 329 -13.57 -1.78 17.62
CA PHE A 329 -14.90 -1.18 17.49
C PHE A 329 -16.03 -2.04 18.09
N ALA A 330 -15.73 -2.76 19.18
CA ALA A 330 -16.75 -3.40 20.02
C ALA A 330 -17.29 -2.43 21.07
N GLY A 331 -18.59 -2.52 21.34
CA GLY A 331 -19.26 -1.64 22.30
C GLY A 331 -19.06 -2.03 23.78
N PRO A 332 -19.36 -1.08 24.69
CA PRO A 332 -20.05 0.19 24.41
C PRO A 332 -19.10 1.28 23.88
N LEU A 333 -19.46 1.93 22.77
CA LEU A 333 -18.75 3.07 22.23
C LEU A 333 -19.67 4.30 22.15
N HIS A 334 -19.15 5.42 22.60
CA HIS A 334 -19.84 6.71 22.57
C HIS A 334 -19.09 7.67 21.64
N ASP A 335 -19.84 8.54 20.96
CA ASP A 335 -19.25 9.62 20.19
C ASP A 335 -18.81 10.81 21.07
N GLN A 336 -18.26 11.84 20.44
CA GLN A 336 -17.81 13.08 21.10
C GLN A 336 -18.91 13.77 21.93
N LYS A 337 -20.18 13.59 21.55
CA LYS A 337 -21.34 14.21 22.22
C LYS A 337 -21.95 13.30 23.29
N GLY A 338 -21.34 12.14 23.55
CA GLY A 338 -21.83 11.16 24.52
C GLY A 338 -22.94 10.25 24.01
N LYS A 339 -23.34 10.34 22.71
CA LYS A 339 -24.33 9.44 22.12
C LYS A 339 -23.75 8.04 21.98
N LEU A 340 -24.47 7.02 22.45
CA LEU A 340 -24.12 5.61 22.27
C LEU A 340 -24.20 5.23 20.78
N ARG A 341 -23.07 4.81 20.19
CA ARG A 341 -22.95 4.42 18.79
C ARG A 341 -22.90 2.90 18.60
N VAL A 342 -22.27 2.20 19.55
CA VAL A 342 -22.19 0.73 19.54
C VAL A 342 -22.59 0.24 20.92
N LYS A 343 -23.62 -0.61 21.01
CA LYS A 343 -24.12 -1.15 22.29
C LYS A 343 -23.17 -2.23 22.83
N LYS A 344 -23.20 -2.47 24.15
CA LYS A 344 -22.49 -3.58 24.80
C LYS A 344 -22.81 -4.91 24.09
N GLY A 345 -21.81 -5.72 23.82
CA GLY A 345 -21.94 -6.99 23.12
C GLY A 345 -22.08 -6.90 21.59
N GLN A 346 -22.13 -5.70 21.03
CA GLN A 346 -22.13 -5.48 19.57
C GLN A 346 -20.76 -5.04 19.11
N ARG A 347 -20.48 -5.24 17.81
CA ARG A 347 -19.31 -4.70 17.10
C ARG A 347 -19.74 -4.13 15.77
N LEU A 348 -18.97 -3.20 15.21
CA LEU A 348 -19.22 -2.68 13.87
C LEU A 348 -18.85 -3.73 12.82
N THR A 349 -19.71 -3.85 11.82
CA THR A 349 -19.42 -4.61 10.59
C THR A 349 -18.55 -3.80 9.65
N VAL A 350 -17.88 -4.46 8.69
CA VAL A 350 -17.08 -3.77 7.66
C VAL A 350 -17.92 -2.71 6.92
N LYS A 351 -19.19 -3.01 6.58
CA LYS A 351 -20.11 -2.04 5.98
C LYS A 351 -20.30 -0.79 6.85
N GLN A 352 -20.42 -0.95 8.16
CA GLN A 352 -20.55 0.17 9.10
C GLN A 352 -19.26 0.95 9.27
N LEU A 353 -18.10 0.28 9.22
CA LEU A 353 -16.79 0.94 9.20
C LEU A 353 -16.61 1.80 7.96
N TYR A 354 -17.04 1.32 6.79
CA TYR A 354 -17.01 2.07 5.53
C TYR A 354 -18.04 3.22 5.46
N ALA A 355 -19.01 3.27 6.38
CA ALA A 355 -19.99 4.35 6.51
C ALA A 355 -19.73 5.23 7.74
N MET A 356 -18.57 5.11 8.40
CA MET A 356 -18.28 5.82 9.64
C MET A 356 -18.15 7.33 9.39
N ASN A 357 -18.97 8.13 10.05
CA ASN A 357 -19.03 9.59 9.91
C ASN A 357 -19.09 10.31 11.27
N TRP A 358 -18.59 9.67 12.31
CA TRP A 358 -18.60 10.17 13.69
C TRP A 358 -17.26 9.86 14.37
N LEU A 359 -16.87 10.70 15.31
CA LEU A 359 -15.65 10.57 16.09
C LEU A 359 -15.97 10.05 17.49
N VAL A 360 -15.14 9.14 18.03
CA VAL A 360 -15.30 8.57 19.37
C VAL A 360 -15.05 9.61 20.46
N LYS A 361 -15.61 9.37 21.64
CA LYS A 361 -15.33 10.17 22.85
C LYS A 361 -13.81 10.26 23.09
N GLY A 362 -13.33 11.48 23.26
CA GLY A 362 -11.91 11.77 23.45
C GLY A 362 -11.20 12.29 22.20
N VAL A 363 -11.77 12.15 21.01
CA VAL A 363 -11.27 12.84 19.81
C VAL A 363 -11.79 14.29 19.81
N ILE A 364 -10.91 15.24 19.50
CA ILE A 364 -11.20 16.68 19.40
C ILE A 364 -10.98 17.10 17.96
N GLY A 365 -12.02 17.56 17.31
CA GLY A 365 -12.03 17.95 15.90
C GLY A 365 -13.42 17.74 15.29
N SER A 366 -13.54 17.99 13.99
CA SER A 366 -14.77 17.79 13.22
C SER A 366 -14.68 16.51 12.39
N ALA A 367 -15.77 15.74 12.30
CA ALA A 367 -15.88 14.62 11.35
C ALA A 367 -16.26 15.09 9.93
N LYS A 368 -16.29 16.41 9.70
CA LYS A 368 -16.61 17.00 8.40
C LYS A 368 -15.41 17.68 7.74
N GLY A 369 -14.24 17.64 8.37
CA GLY A 369 -13.04 18.36 7.98
C GLY A 369 -12.95 19.75 8.59
#